data_adf00aeb94bef88cb4d64012268009d5
#
_entry.id   adf00aeb94bef88cb4d64012268009d5
#
_cell.length_a   1.000
_cell.length_b   1.000
_cell.length_c   1.000
_cell.angle_alpha   90.00
_cell.angle_beta   90.00
_cell.angle_gamma   90.00
#
_symmetry.space_group_name_H-M   'P 1'
#
loop_
_entity.id
_entity.type
_entity.pdbx_description
1 polymer ?
#
loop_
_entity_poly.entity_id
_entity_poly.type
_entity_poly.pdbx_seq_one_letter_code
_entity_poly.pdbx_strand_id
1 'polypeptide(L)'
;MASGWLIGVMVELADEPVALRHFFAVGHEDRAKAEWRAIDAALLIGHVAVSPVGGLEPVHAVSELTAKTAGMLGLKPSEVRALGWRWPRRWVTLAEPPPPAA
;
A
#
# COMPACT_ATOMS: atom_id res chain seq x y z
N MET A 1 -13.95 0.32 13.26
CA MET A 1 -13.68 -0.65 12.18
C MET A 1 -12.86 0.02 11.10
N ALA A 2 -11.92 -0.72 10.53
CA ALA A 2 -11.13 -0.20 9.42
C ALA A 2 -11.99 -0.11 8.16
N SER A 3 -11.87 0.99 7.41
CA SER A 3 -12.51 1.13 6.12
C SER A 3 -11.62 0.63 5.00
N GLY A 4 -10.41 0.26 5.31
CA GLY A 4 -9.43 -0.25 4.38
C GLY A 4 -8.09 -0.38 5.06
N TRP A 5 -7.09 -0.72 4.25
CA TRP A 5 -5.73 -0.96 4.73
C TRP A 5 -4.71 -0.37 3.77
N LEU A 6 -3.62 0.11 4.34
CA LEU A 6 -2.43 0.46 3.59
C LEU A 6 -1.52 -0.76 3.62
N ILE A 7 -1.26 -1.34 2.47
CA ILE A 7 -0.46 -2.54 2.34
C ILE A 7 0.83 -2.22 1.59
N GLY A 8 1.96 -2.61 2.15
CA GLY A 8 3.25 -2.54 1.47
C GLY A 8 3.63 -3.90 0.91
N VAL A 9 4.03 -3.94 -0.35
CA VAL A 9 4.43 -5.19 -1.02
C VAL A 9 5.80 -4.97 -1.65
N MET A 10 6.73 -5.89 -1.38
CA MET A 10 8.07 -5.84 -1.98
C MET A 10 7.98 -6.37 -3.40
N VAL A 11 8.26 -5.52 -4.39
CA VAL A 11 8.15 -5.85 -5.80
C VAL A 11 9.51 -5.77 -6.46
N GLU A 12 9.85 -6.82 -7.21
CA GLU A 12 11.07 -6.89 -8.00
C GLU A 12 10.74 -6.54 -9.44
N LEU A 13 11.33 -5.45 -9.92
CA LEU A 13 11.16 -5.00 -11.30
C LEU A 13 12.36 -5.43 -12.13
N ALA A 14 12.13 -5.74 -13.40
CA ALA A 14 13.17 -6.26 -14.29
C ALA A 14 14.36 -5.33 -14.46
N ASP A 15 14.11 -4.03 -14.42
CA ASP A 15 15.14 -3.00 -14.63
C ASP A 15 15.65 -2.37 -13.33
N GLU A 16 15.21 -2.88 -12.19
CA GLU A 16 15.65 -2.37 -10.89
C GLU A 16 16.55 -3.39 -10.21
N PRO A 17 17.71 -2.96 -9.66
CA PRO A 17 18.65 -3.88 -9.02
C PRO A 17 18.19 -4.37 -7.65
N VAL A 18 17.20 -3.73 -7.07
CA VAL A 18 16.70 -4.08 -5.74
C VAL A 18 15.18 -4.13 -5.76
N ALA A 19 14.61 -4.90 -4.83
CA ALA A 19 13.17 -4.89 -4.64
C ALA A 19 12.74 -3.56 -4.02
N LEU A 20 11.65 -3.01 -4.53
CA LEU A 20 11.10 -1.76 -4.02
C LEU A 20 9.76 -2.03 -3.34
N ARG A 21 9.55 -1.35 -2.24
CA ARG A 21 8.31 -1.51 -1.49
C ARG A 21 7.23 -0.63 -2.11
N HIS A 22 6.28 -1.27 -2.78
CA HIS A 22 5.14 -0.59 -3.37
C HIS A 22 3.99 -0.56 -2.39
N PHE A 23 3.30 0.55 -2.33
CA PHE A 23 2.20 0.75 -1.40
C PHE A 23 0.87 0.73 -2.14
N PHE A 24 -0.12 0.11 -1.50
CA PHE A 24 -1.47 0.01 -2.05
C PHE A 24 -2.48 0.38 -0.98
N ALA A 25 -3.43 1.24 -1.34
CA ALA A 25 -4.58 1.51 -0.50
C ALA A 25 -5.70 0.58 -0.96
N VAL A 26 -6.19 -0.25 -0.06
CA VAL A 26 -7.20 -1.25 -0.37
C VAL A 26 -8.47 -0.96 0.43
N GLY A 27 -9.59 -0.80 -0.26
CA GLY A 27 -10.87 -0.50 0.35
C GLY A 27 -11.60 -1.75 0.84
N HIS A 28 -10.94 -2.54 1.68
CA HIS A 28 -11.51 -3.74 2.26
C HIS A 28 -11.23 -3.76 3.76
N GLU A 29 -12.24 -4.02 4.56
CA GLU A 29 -12.09 -3.99 6.01
C GLU A 29 -11.30 -5.17 6.57
N ASP A 30 -11.32 -6.31 5.89
CA ASP A 30 -10.60 -7.51 6.31
C ASP A 30 -9.14 -7.39 5.87
N ARG A 31 -8.22 -7.42 6.84
CA ARG A 31 -6.80 -7.27 6.57
C ARG A 31 -6.25 -8.34 5.62
N ALA A 32 -6.61 -9.60 5.84
CA ALA A 32 -6.11 -10.70 5.01
C ALA A 32 -6.56 -10.54 3.57
N LYS A 33 -7.83 -10.18 3.35
CA LYS A 33 -8.34 -9.94 2.00
C LYS A 33 -7.70 -8.73 1.36
N ALA A 34 -7.43 -7.68 2.15
CA ALA A 34 -6.74 -6.51 1.66
C ALA A 34 -5.32 -6.87 1.21
N GLU A 35 -4.62 -7.69 1.98
CA GLU A 35 -3.28 -8.15 1.60
C GLU A 35 -3.32 -8.95 0.29
N TRP A 36 -4.28 -9.84 0.13
CA TRP A 36 -4.41 -10.61 -1.11
C TRP A 36 -4.67 -9.72 -2.32
N ARG A 37 -5.54 -8.72 -2.16
CA ARG A 37 -5.83 -7.80 -3.25
C ARG A 37 -4.61 -6.95 -3.62
N ALA A 38 -3.83 -6.55 -2.62
CA ALA A 38 -2.58 -5.82 -2.87
C ALA A 38 -1.58 -6.69 -3.62
N ILE A 39 -1.47 -7.97 -3.26
CA ILE A 39 -0.60 -8.92 -3.94
C ILE A 39 -1.01 -9.05 -5.41
N ASP A 40 -2.31 -9.23 -5.68
CA ASP A 40 -2.80 -9.32 -7.05
C ASP A 40 -2.43 -8.09 -7.87
N ALA A 41 -2.58 -6.90 -7.29
CA ALA A 41 -2.20 -5.67 -7.96
C ALA A 41 -0.69 -5.58 -8.17
N ALA A 42 0.09 -6.01 -7.18
CA ALA A 42 1.55 -5.98 -7.28
C ALA A 42 2.08 -6.91 -8.38
N LEU A 43 1.42 -8.06 -8.58
CA LEU A 43 1.81 -9.00 -9.63
C LEU A 43 1.66 -8.41 -11.03
N LEU A 44 0.82 -7.41 -11.20
CA LEU A 44 0.70 -6.69 -12.47
C LEU A 44 1.86 -5.72 -12.70
N ILE A 45 2.60 -5.38 -11.65
CA ILE A 45 3.74 -4.47 -11.72
C ILE A 45 5.04 -5.24 -11.92
N GLY A 46 5.22 -6.34 -11.18
CA GLY A 46 6.45 -7.11 -11.22
C GLY A 46 6.33 -8.37 -10.38
N HIS A 47 7.47 -8.93 -10.00
CA HIS A 47 7.49 -10.12 -9.16
C HIS A 47 7.41 -9.73 -7.70
N VAL A 48 6.54 -10.39 -6.96
CA VAL A 48 6.47 -10.20 -5.51
C VAL A 48 7.57 -11.04 -4.88
N ALA A 49 8.36 -10.44 -4.00
CA ALA A 49 9.43 -11.13 -3.30
C ALA A 49 8.84 -12.29 -2.47
N VAL A 50 9.59 -13.40 -2.40
CA VAL A 50 9.11 -14.59 -1.69
C VAL A 50 9.74 -14.74 -0.31
N SER A 51 10.65 -13.84 0.03
CA SER A 51 11.33 -13.85 1.34
C SER A 51 11.57 -12.41 1.78
N PRO A 52 11.82 -12.18 3.08
CA PRO A 52 12.08 -10.83 3.57
C PRO A 52 13.26 -10.17 2.85
N VAL A 53 13.12 -8.89 2.58
CA VAL A 53 14.13 -8.08 1.90
C VAL A 53 14.50 -6.94 2.84
N GLY A 54 15.78 -6.85 3.20
CA GLY A 54 16.26 -5.80 4.10
C GLY A 54 15.55 -5.80 5.44
N GLY A 55 15.16 -6.97 5.94
CA GLY A 55 14.44 -7.09 7.19
C GLY A 55 12.94 -6.80 7.09
N LEU A 56 12.44 -6.48 5.89
CA LEU A 56 11.02 -6.20 5.69
C LEU A 56 10.33 -7.41 5.08
N GLU A 57 9.16 -7.73 5.62
CA GLU A 57 8.34 -8.80 5.06
C GLU A 57 7.88 -8.45 3.64
N PRO A 58 7.73 -9.46 2.76
CA PRO A 58 7.27 -9.20 1.39
C PRO A 58 5.91 -8.53 1.31
N VAL A 59 5.02 -8.85 2.24
CA VAL A 59 3.68 -8.23 2.32
C VAL A 59 3.46 -7.79 3.76
N HIS A 60 3.10 -6.55 3.93
CA HIS A 60 2.92 -5.99 5.28
C HIS A 60 1.74 -5.03 5.31
N ALA A 61 0.83 -5.26 6.23
CA ALA A 61 -0.24 -4.30 6.51
C ALA A 61 0.35 -3.16 7.35
N VAL A 62 0.60 -2.03 6.70
CA VAL A 62 1.28 -0.90 7.32
C VAL A 62 0.39 -0.21 8.34
N SER A 63 -0.84 0.07 7.96
CA SER A 63 -1.81 0.73 8.85
C SER A 63 -3.22 0.52 8.36
N GLU A 64 -4.17 0.72 9.26
CA GLU A 64 -5.58 0.79 8.90
C GLU A 64 -5.87 2.13 8.21
N LEU A 65 -6.83 2.12 7.32
CA LEU A 65 -7.37 3.34 6.75
C LEU A 65 -8.71 3.64 7.41
N THR A 66 -8.84 4.83 7.96
CA THR A 66 -10.10 5.28 8.54
C THR A 66 -11.09 5.62 7.43
N ALA A 67 -12.38 5.69 7.77
CA ALA A 67 -13.40 6.13 6.82
C ALA A 67 -13.06 7.52 6.24
N LYS A 68 -12.52 8.39 7.08
CA LYS A 68 -12.12 9.74 6.66
C LYS A 68 -11.02 9.68 5.62
N THR A 69 -9.96 8.91 5.88
CA THR A 69 -8.84 8.79 4.94
C THR A 69 -9.28 8.12 3.65
N ALA A 70 -10.06 7.04 3.75
CA ALA A 70 -10.57 6.36 2.57
C ALA A 70 -11.44 7.30 1.73
N GLY A 71 -12.26 8.12 2.38
CA GLY A 71 -13.07 9.12 1.70
C GLY A 71 -12.24 10.19 1.01
N MET A 72 -11.17 10.66 1.65
CA MET A 72 -10.29 11.66 1.06
C MET A 72 -9.53 11.11 -0.15
N LEU A 73 -9.23 9.82 -0.15
CA LEU A 73 -8.61 9.15 -1.29
C LEU A 73 -9.62 8.82 -2.39
N GLY A 74 -10.91 8.96 -2.10
CA GLY A 74 -11.95 8.52 -3.01
C GLY A 74 -11.96 7.02 -3.19
N LEU A 75 -11.55 6.27 -2.17
CA LEU A 75 -11.41 4.83 -2.23
C LEU A 75 -12.75 4.16 -2.09
N LYS A 76 -13.13 3.39 -3.10
CA LYS A 76 -14.40 2.65 -3.10
C LYS A 76 -14.24 1.30 -2.43
N PRO A 77 -15.33 0.69 -1.95
CA PRO A 77 -15.26 -0.67 -1.41
C PRO A 77 -14.62 -1.62 -2.42
N SER A 78 -13.71 -2.44 -1.94
CA SER A 78 -12.95 -3.41 -2.72
C SER A 78 -12.00 -2.82 -3.77
N GLU A 79 -11.89 -1.52 -3.84
CA GLU A 79 -10.95 -0.87 -4.75
C GLU A 79 -9.52 -1.04 -4.24
N VAL A 80 -8.58 -1.24 -5.17
CA VAL A 80 -7.15 -1.22 -4.87
C VAL A 80 -6.53 -0.07 -5.64
N ARG A 81 -5.84 0.81 -4.92
CA ARG A 81 -5.17 1.94 -5.55
C ARG A 81 -3.68 1.85 -5.32
N ALA A 82 -2.92 1.76 -6.40
CA ALA A 82 -1.46 1.74 -6.34
C ALA A 82 -0.96 3.14 -6.03
N LEU A 83 -0.10 3.24 -5.01
CA LEU A 83 0.47 4.51 -4.56
C LEU A 83 1.93 4.65 -4.95
N GLY A 84 2.51 3.62 -5.57
CA GLY A 84 3.89 3.63 -5.97
C GLY A 84 4.82 3.15 -4.87
N TRP A 85 6.13 3.25 -5.14
CA TRP A 85 7.16 2.74 -4.24
C TRP A 85 7.71 3.78 -3.27
N ARG A 86 7.40 5.04 -3.49
CA ARG A 86 7.87 6.10 -2.60
C ARG A 86 7.10 6.03 -1.29
N TRP A 87 7.75 6.42 -0.22
CA TRP A 87 7.10 6.45 1.08
C TRP A 87 5.80 7.24 0.98
N PRO A 88 4.67 6.68 1.47
CA PRO A 88 3.36 7.29 1.26
C PRO A 88 3.05 8.48 2.18
N ARG A 89 4.09 9.11 2.70
CA ARG A 89 3.92 10.20 3.68
C ARG A 89 2.94 11.26 3.20
N ARG A 90 2.99 11.58 1.92
CA ARG A 90 2.13 12.61 1.37
C ARG A 90 0.65 12.30 1.56
N TRP A 91 0.24 11.15 1.13
CA TRP A 91 -1.18 10.86 1.15
C TRP A 91 -1.65 10.35 2.51
N VAL A 92 -0.78 9.79 3.30
CA VAL A 92 -1.10 9.48 4.70
C VAL A 92 -1.41 10.77 5.43
N THR A 93 -0.67 11.82 5.13
CA THR A 93 -0.92 13.12 5.74
C THR A 93 -2.10 13.86 5.10
N LEU A 94 -2.75 13.31 4.07
CA LEU A 94 -3.97 13.90 3.55
C LEU A 94 -5.11 13.91 4.57
N ALA A 95 -5.08 12.98 5.52
CA ALA A 95 -6.05 12.95 6.61
C ALA A 95 -5.75 14.01 7.68
N GLU A 96 -4.57 14.61 7.64
CA GLU A 96 -4.10 15.63 8.55
C GLU A 96 -3.60 16.81 7.73
N PRO A 97 -3.46 18.00 8.33
CA PRO A 97 -2.85 19.11 7.61
C PRO A 97 -1.49 18.67 7.07
N PRO A 98 -1.20 18.88 5.78
CA PRO A 98 0.09 18.48 5.25
C PRO A 98 1.19 19.29 5.91
N PRO A 99 2.38 18.69 6.15
CA PRO A 99 3.50 19.45 6.67
C PRO A 99 3.91 20.51 5.66
N PRO A 100 4.54 21.60 6.14
CA PRO A 100 5.04 22.61 5.22
C PRO A 100 5.93 21.94 4.17
N ALA A 101 5.80 22.39 2.96
CA ALA A 101 6.63 21.85 1.87
C ALA A 101 8.10 22.09 2.23
N ALA A 102 8.83 21.01 2.29
CA ALA A 102 10.25 21.07 2.58
C ALA A 102 11.02 21.16 1.27
#